data_7c39a2b07dff70ece9bff52ec0e194b0
#
_entry.id   7c39a2b07dff70ece9bff52ec0e194b0
#
_cell.length_a   1.000
_cell.length_b   1.000
_cell.length_c   1.000
_cell.angle_alpha   90.00
_cell.angle_beta   90.00
_cell.angle_gamma   90.00
#
_symmetry.space_group_name_H-M   'P 1'
#
loop_
_entity.id
_entity.type
_entity.pdbx_description
1 polymer ?
#
loop_
_entity_poly.entity_id
_entity_poly.type
_entity_poly.pdbx_seq_one_letter_code
_entity_poly.pdbx_strand_id
1 'polypeptide(L)'
;DWAVYNADLLSHHNLVCTGTTGGLIKAAFEEKDIHVEITCMHSGPMGGDAEIAAMVVRNEVDLAVFLIDDLNPQPHEADIQMLLRQCRVHNVPIACNRYSADLMITSPLWDDVDYKPLSPRYIEFKRN
;
A
#
# COMPACT_ATOMS: atom_id res chain seq x y z
N ASP A 1 -13.78 6.08 1.05
CA ASP A 1 -13.76 7.48 1.45
C ASP A 1 -12.39 8.10 1.40
N TRP A 2 -11.37 7.55 2.07
CA TRP A 2 -10.02 8.09 1.97
C TRP A 2 -9.52 8.11 0.51
N ALA A 3 -9.71 7.03 -0.22
CA ALA A 3 -9.28 6.93 -1.61
C ALA A 3 -10.02 7.93 -2.50
N VAL A 4 -11.32 8.12 -2.29
CA VAL A 4 -12.11 9.08 -3.07
C VAL A 4 -11.69 10.51 -2.76
N TYR A 5 -11.45 10.81 -1.48
CA TYR A 5 -10.98 12.13 -1.06
C TYR A 5 -9.64 12.49 -1.70
N ASN A 6 -8.76 11.52 -1.85
CA ASN A 6 -7.42 11.71 -2.41
C ASN A 6 -7.32 11.23 -3.86
N ALA A 7 -8.43 11.10 -4.57
CA ALA A 7 -8.47 10.51 -5.90
C ALA A 7 -7.55 11.21 -6.91
N ASP A 8 -7.47 12.55 -6.86
CA ASP A 8 -6.61 13.29 -7.77
C ASP A 8 -5.14 12.92 -7.62
N LEU A 9 -4.67 12.76 -6.38
CA LEU A 9 -3.29 12.34 -6.12
C LEU A 9 -3.07 10.88 -6.49
N LEU A 10 -4.03 10.01 -6.18
CA LEU A 10 -3.92 8.58 -6.47
C LEU A 10 -4.00 8.28 -7.97
N SER A 11 -4.66 9.13 -8.75
CA SER A 11 -4.83 8.91 -10.19
C SER A 11 -3.52 8.91 -10.97
N HIS A 12 -2.45 9.45 -10.39
CA HIS A 12 -1.13 9.48 -11.00
C HIS A 12 -0.30 8.22 -10.73
N HIS A 13 -0.86 7.24 -10.03
CA HIS A 13 -0.15 6.05 -9.60
C HIS A 13 -0.90 4.78 -9.98
N ASN A 14 -0.18 3.68 -10.05
CA ASN A 14 -0.78 2.36 -10.21
C ASN A 14 -1.17 1.82 -8.83
N LEU A 15 -2.42 1.48 -8.65
CA LEU A 15 -2.93 0.98 -7.38
C LEU A 15 -2.98 -0.54 -7.38
N VAL A 16 -2.49 -1.15 -6.31
CA VAL A 16 -2.63 -2.58 -6.05
C VAL A 16 -3.39 -2.73 -4.74
N CYS A 17 -4.46 -3.47 -4.76
CA CYS A 17 -5.36 -3.59 -3.61
C CYS A 17 -5.73 -5.05 -3.37
N THR A 18 -6.06 -5.39 -2.12
CA THR A 18 -6.74 -6.67 -1.85
C THR A 18 -8.14 -6.63 -2.47
N GLY A 19 -8.70 -7.82 -2.74
CA GLY A 19 -9.89 -7.93 -3.58
C GLY A 19 -11.08 -7.09 -3.15
N THR A 20 -11.45 -7.13 -1.87
CA THR A 20 -12.60 -6.36 -1.36
C THR A 20 -12.35 -4.86 -1.46
N THR A 21 -11.20 -4.39 -0.99
CA THR A 21 -10.83 -2.97 -1.04
C THR A 21 -10.72 -2.48 -2.48
N GLY A 22 -10.06 -3.27 -3.34
CA GLY A 22 -9.90 -2.93 -4.74
C GLY A 22 -11.24 -2.78 -5.46
N GLY A 23 -12.17 -3.71 -5.19
CA GLY A 23 -13.51 -3.65 -5.77
C GLY A 23 -14.29 -2.41 -5.33
N LEU A 24 -14.20 -2.05 -4.06
CA LEU A 24 -14.89 -0.86 -3.53
C LEU A 24 -14.31 0.43 -4.12
N ILE A 25 -12.98 0.53 -4.22
CA ILE A 25 -12.33 1.71 -4.80
C ILE A 25 -12.66 1.82 -6.28
N LYS A 26 -12.61 0.72 -7.01
CA LYS A 26 -12.92 0.69 -8.43
C LYS A 26 -14.33 1.17 -8.70
N ALA A 27 -15.31 0.66 -7.94
CA ALA A 27 -16.70 1.07 -8.09
C ALA A 27 -16.88 2.56 -7.75
N ALA A 28 -16.25 3.05 -6.68
CA ALA A 28 -16.35 4.46 -6.29
C ALA A 28 -15.72 5.38 -7.34
N PHE A 29 -14.61 4.99 -7.93
CA PHE A 29 -13.96 5.80 -8.97
C PHE A 29 -14.74 5.79 -10.27
N GLU A 30 -15.33 4.67 -10.66
CA GLU A 30 -16.19 4.60 -11.84
C GLU A 30 -17.41 5.51 -11.70
N GLU A 31 -18.01 5.55 -10.54
CA GLU A 31 -19.15 6.41 -10.25
C GLU A 31 -18.80 7.90 -10.41
N LYS A 32 -17.55 8.27 -10.12
CA LYS A 32 -17.07 9.65 -10.23
C LYS A 32 -16.31 9.93 -11.53
N ASP A 33 -16.29 8.98 -12.45
CA ASP A 33 -15.60 9.07 -13.74
C ASP A 33 -14.09 9.35 -13.57
N ILE A 34 -13.47 8.70 -12.59
CA ILE A 34 -12.03 8.78 -12.34
C ILE A 34 -11.38 7.53 -12.90
N HIS A 35 -10.36 7.70 -13.74
CA HIS A 35 -9.65 6.61 -14.38
C HIS A 35 -8.32 6.35 -13.68
N VAL A 36 -8.20 5.19 -13.03
CA VAL A 36 -6.98 4.75 -12.34
C VAL A 36 -6.79 3.27 -12.64
N GLU A 37 -5.56 2.85 -12.90
CA GLU A 37 -5.26 1.44 -13.00
C GLU A 37 -5.24 0.81 -11.62
N ILE A 38 -6.11 -0.17 -11.41
CA ILE A 38 -6.23 -0.87 -10.13
C ILE A 38 -6.07 -2.36 -10.40
N THR A 39 -5.05 -2.96 -9.79
CA THR A 39 -4.85 -4.41 -9.81
C THR A 39 -5.40 -4.99 -8.51
N CYS A 40 -6.34 -5.91 -8.61
CA CYS A 40 -6.94 -6.54 -7.43
C CYS A 40 -6.29 -7.89 -7.16
N MET A 41 -5.78 -8.07 -5.95
CA MET A 41 -5.30 -9.35 -5.45
C MET A 41 -6.46 -10.12 -4.79
N HIS A 42 -6.18 -11.28 -4.21
CA HIS A 42 -7.19 -11.97 -3.42
C HIS A 42 -7.63 -11.09 -2.25
N SER A 43 -8.80 -11.38 -1.67
CA SER A 43 -9.20 -10.71 -0.44
C SER A 43 -8.18 -10.99 0.68
N GLY A 44 -8.12 -10.11 1.69
CA GLY A 44 -7.17 -10.26 2.79
C GLY A 44 -7.19 -11.66 3.41
N PRO A 45 -8.36 -12.17 3.87
CA PRO A 45 -8.44 -13.51 4.46
C PRO A 45 -8.06 -14.64 3.52
N MET A 46 -8.12 -14.42 2.21
CA MET A 46 -7.79 -15.42 1.20
C MET A 46 -6.36 -15.28 0.66
N GLY A 47 -5.51 -14.51 1.32
CA GLY A 47 -4.10 -14.40 0.98
C GLY A 47 -3.70 -13.12 0.26
N GLY A 48 -4.61 -12.15 0.09
CA GLY A 48 -4.29 -10.89 -0.58
C GLY A 48 -3.16 -10.12 0.09
N ASP A 49 -3.13 -10.09 1.42
CA ASP A 49 -2.06 -9.41 2.17
C ASP A 49 -0.71 -10.09 1.95
N ALA A 50 -0.69 -11.41 1.87
CA ALA A 50 0.53 -12.17 1.58
C ALA A 50 1.03 -11.90 0.17
N GLU A 51 0.13 -11.79 -0.81
CA GLU A 51 0.50 -11.44 -2.18
C GLU A 51 1.15 -10.06 -2.26
N ILE A 52 0.59 -9.07 -1.55
CA ILE A 52 1.16 -7.73 -1.51
C ILE A 52 2.50 -7.74 -0.77
N ALA A 53 2.63 -8.50 0.31
CA ALA A 53 3.89 -8.64 1.02
C ALA A 53 4.98 -9.22 0.09
N ALA A 54 4.64 -10.19 -0.74
CA ALA A 54 5.57 -10.73 -1.73
C ALA A 54 6.01 -9.66 -2.75
N MET A 55 5.11 -8.78 -3.17
CA MET A 55 5.45 -7.66 -4.06
C MET A 55 6.42 -6.68 -3.37
N VAL A 56 6.24 -6.43 -2.08
CA VAL A 56 7.16 -5.60 -1.30
C VAL A 56 8.56 -6.22 -1.31
N VAL A 57 8.64 -7.52 -1.09
CA VAL A 57 9.92 -8.24 -1.11
C VAL A 57 10.61 -8.13 -2.47
N ARG A 58 9.86 -8.09 -3.56
CA ARG A 58 10.40 -7.97 -4.91
C ARG A 58 10.62 -6.53 -5.37
N ASN A 59 10.46 -5.55 -4.49
CA ASN A 59 10.59 -4.12 -4.78
C ASN A 59 9.59 -3.62 -5.84
N GLU A 60 8.39 -4.18 -5.83
CA GLU A 60 7.31 -3.79 -6.74
C GLU A 60 6.32 -2.80 -6.12
N VAL A 61 6.53 -2.42 -4.86
CA VAL A 61 5.67 -1.49 -4.12
C VAL A 61 6.51 -0.32 -3.63
N ASP A 62 6.08 0.89 -3.92
CA ASP A 62 6.77 2.11 -3.52
C ASP A 62 6.22 2.73 -2.24
N LEU A 63 4.95 2.49 -1.96
CA LEU A 63 4.26 3.02 -0.79
C LEU A 63 3.06 2.14 -0.49
N ALA A 64 2.83 1.86 0.78
CA ALA A 64 1.69 1.07 1.21
C ALA A 64 0.79 1.87 2.15
N VAL A 65 -0.52 1.67 2.01
CA VAL A 65 -1.52 2.21 2.92
C VAL A 65 -2.36 1.04 3.41
N PHE A 66 -2.32 0.79 4.69
CA PHE A 66 -3.11 -0.26 5.31
C PHE A 66 -3.82 0.31 6.55
N LEU A 67 -5.06 0.73 6.36
CA LEU A 67 -5.85 1.35 7.43
C LEU A 67 -6.33 0.26 8.39
N ILE A 68 -5.66 0.18 9.53
CA ILE A 68 -5.90 -0.86 10.53
C ILE A 68 -6.96 -0.39 11.51
N ASP A 69 -7.93 -1.27 11.79
CA ASP A 69 -8.88 -1.07 12.87
C ASP A 69 -8.50 -1.98 14.04
N ASP A 70 -7.74 -1.44 14.97
CA ASP A 70 -7.26 -2.19 16.13
C ASP A 70 -8.37 -2.57 17.12
N LEU A 71 -9.54 -1.97 16.97
CA LEU A 71 -10.69 -2.26 17.84
C LEU A 71 -11.48 -3.47 17.37
N ASN A 72 -11.28 -3.90 16.13
CA ASN A 72 -11.96 -5.05 15.54
C ASN A 72 -10.94 -6.07 15.05
N PRO A 73 -10.80 -7.23 15.72
CA PRO A 73 -9.86 -8.26 15.29
C PRO A 73 -10.15 -8.73 13.87
N GLN A 74 -9.09 -9.00 13.12
CA GLN A 74 -9.18 -9.47 11.75
C GLN A 74 -8.82 -10.95 11.66
N PRO A 75 -9.52 -11.74 10.83
CA PRO A 75 -9.21 -13.17 10.69
C PRO A 75 -7.86 -13.46 10.01
N HIS A 76 -7.23 -12.46 9.40
CA HIS A 76 -5.94 -12.59 8.71
C HIS A 76 -4.84 -11.78 9.40
N GLU A 77 -4.88 -11.69 10.73
CA GLU A 77 -3.95 -10.89 11.53
C GLU A 77 -2.47 -11.25 11.29
N ALA A 78 -2.18 -12.55 11.14
CA ALA A 78 -0.80 -12.98 10.89
C ALA A 78 -0.26 -12.44 9.57
N ASP A 79 -1.07 -12.40 8.53
CA ASP A 79 -0.68 -11.86 7.22
C ASP A 79 -0.50 -10.35 7.29
N ILE A 80 -1.32 -9.66 8.06
CA ILE A 80 -1.20 -8.22 8.28
C ILE A 80 0.15 -7.91 8.94
N GLN A 81 0.50 -8.63 9.99
CA GLN A 81 1.77 -8.43 10.68
C GLN A 81 2.96 -8.74 9.77
N MET A 82 2.84 -9.75 8.93
CA MET A 82 3.88 -10.07 7.94
C MET A 82 4.05 -8.92 6.94
N LEU A 83 2.97 -8.38 6.42
CA LEU A 83 3.02 -7.25 5.48
C LEU A 83 3.71 -6.04 6.12
N LEU A 84 3.33 -5.68 7.35
CA LEU A 84 3.94 -4.57 8.08
C LEU A 84 5.45 -4.79 8.25
N ARG A 85 5.83 -6.01 8.62
CA ARG A 85 7.24 -6.35 8.81
C ARG A 85 8.03 -6.23 7.52
N GLN A 86 7.50 -6.73 6.41
CA GLN A 86 8.20 -6.68 5.13
C GLN A 86 8.39 -5.24 4.65
N CYS A 87 7.42 -4.36 4.90
CA CYS A 87 7.59 -2.95 4.59
C CYS A 87 8.74 -2.33 5.39
N ARG A 88 8.85 -2.66 6.68
CA ARG A 88 9.95 -2.15 7.51
C ARG A 88 11.30 -2.70 7.05
N VAL A 89 11.37 -3.98 6.74
CA VAL A 89 12.61 -4.63 6.29
C VAL A 89 13.10 -4.04 4.97
N HIS A 90 12.20 -3.75 4.06
CA HIS A 90 12.54 -3.29 2.71
C HIS A 90 12.47 -1.78 2.54
N ASN A 91 12.32 -1.04 3.63
CA ASN A 91 12.28 0.42 3.61
C ASN A 91 11.17 0.99 2.72
N VAL A 92 10.02 0.33 2.72
CA VAL A 92 8.82 0.80 2.05
C VAL A 92 7.99 1.60 3.05
N PRO A 93 7.67 2.87 2.77
CA PRO A 93 6.80 3.64 3.66
C PRO A 93 5.42 3.01 3.74
N ILE A 94 4.89 2.91 4.96
CA ILE A 94 3.57 2.34 5.18
C ILE A 94 2.79 3.21 6.15
N ALA A 95 1.56 3.56 5.76
CA ALA A 95 0.63 4.29 6.61
C ALA A 95 -0.43 3.33 7.14
N CYS A 96 -0.64 3.36 8.46
CA CYS A 96 -1.64 2.52 9.12
C CYS A 96 -2.87 3.31 9.57
N ASN A 97 -2.88 4.60 9.36
CA ASN A 97 -4.04 5.46 9.61
C ASN A 97 -4.11 6.56 8.55
N ARG A 98 -5.27 7.25 8.52
CA ARG A 98 -5.55 8.23 7.47
C ARG A 98 -4.60 9.42 7.51
N TYR A 99 -4.28 9.93 8.68
CA TYR A 99 -3.41 11.10 8.78
C TYR A 99 -2.01 10.79 8.27
N SER A 100 -1.45 9.64 8.65
CA SER A 100 -0.15 9.21 8.14
C SER A 100 -0.17 9.08 6.62
N ALA A 101 -1.23 8.51 6.07
CA ALA A 101 -1.39 8.37 4.63
C ALA A 101 -1.42 9.73 3.93
N ASP A 102 -2.16 10.69 4.48
CA ASP A 102 -2.24 12.04 3.93
C ASP A 102 -0.86 12.71 3.89
N LEU A 103 -0.11 12.62 4.99
CA LEU A 103 1.23 13.20 5.05
C LEU A 103 2.17 12.57 4.02
N MET A 104 2.05 11.27 3.81
CA MET A 104 2.93 10.54 2.90
C MET A 104 2.66 10.91 1.44
N ILE A 105 1.41 10.89 1.00
CA ILE A 105 1.08 11.13 -0.40
C ILE A 105 1.19 12.60 -0.80
N THR A 106 1.20 13.52 0.17
CA THR A 106 1.38 14.95 -0.08
C THR A 106 2.83 15.39 0.11
N SER A 107 3.71 14.49 0.52
CA SER A 107 5.12 14.83 0.75
C SER A 107 5.82 15.17 -0.57
N PRO A 108 6.64 16.24 -0.61
CA PRO A 108 7.48 16.49 -1.77
C PRO A 108 8.44 15.36 -2.09
N LEU A 109 8.85 14.56 -1.10
CA LEU A 109 9.73 13.40 -1.31
C LEU A 109 9.03 12.30 -2.11
N TRP A 110 7.72 12.16 -1.95
CA TRP A 110 6.93 11.15 -2.68
C TRP A 110 6.92 11.43 -4.18
N ASP A 111 6.84 12.71 -4.56
CA ASP A 111 6.81 13.12 -5.97
C ASP A 111 8.19 13.36 -6.56
N ASP A 112 9.25 13.31 -5.77
CA ASP A 112 10.61 13.60 -6.22
C ASP A 112 11.22 12.33 -6.84
N VAL A 113 11.25 12.29 -8.18
CA VAL A 113 11.76 11.14 -8.92
C VAL A 113 13.26 10.92 -8.73
N ASP A 114 13.98 11.95 -8.29
CA ASP A 114 15.43 11.88 -8.07
C ASP A 114 15.78 11.51 -6.62
N TYR A 115 14.80 11.51 -5.72
CA TYR A 115 15.05 11.16 -4.33
C TYR A 115 15.31 9.66 -4.17
N LYS A 116 16.42 9.34 -3.52
CA LYS A 116 16.77 7.95 -3.20
C LYS A 116 16.97 7.84 -1.70
N PRO A 117 16.07 7.16 -0.99
CA PRO A 117 16.24 6.98 0.45
C PRO A 117 17.47 6.12 0.74
N LEU A 118 18.06 6.34 1.92
CA LEU A 118 19.14 5.49 2.37
C LEU A 118 18.63 4.05 2.51
N SER A 119 19.32 3.12 1.87
CA SER A 119 18.94 1.72 1.98
C SER A 119 19.16 1.22 3.41
N PRO A 120 18.22 0.48 3.98
CA PRO A 120 18.47 -0.15 5.26
C PRO A 120 19.58 -1.21 5.13
N ARG A 121 20.35 -1.35 6.16
CA ARG A 121 21.48 -2.30 6.15
C ARG A 121 21.05 -3.74 5.82
N TYR A 122 19.79 -4.09 6.03
CA TYR A 122 19.28 -5.42 5.72
C TYR A 122 19.38 -5.76 4.23
N ILE A 123 19.32 -4.76 3.36
CA ILE A 123 19.43 -4.98 1.92
C ILE A 123 20.82 -5.49 1.54
N GLU A 124 21.85 -5.10 2.28
CA GLU A 124 23.21 -5.52 2.01
C GLU A 124 23.39 -7.05 2.12
N PHE A 125 22.64 -7.68 3.01
CA PHE A 125 22.71 -9.13 3.19
C PHE A 125 22.07 -9.91 2.04
N LYS A 126 21.25 -9.30 1.25
CA LYS A 126 20.56 -9.97 0.13
C LYS A 126 21.43 -10.13 -1.10
N ARG A 127 22.56 -9.47 -1.15
CA ARG A 127 23.42 -9.44 -2.32
C ARG A 127 24.41 -10.59 -2.40
N ASN A 128 24.37 -11.43 -1.43
CA ASN A 128 25.29 -12.57 -1.33
C ASN A 128 24.83 -13.77 -2.13
#